data_9fb635a8d5c65a7f038588d6c943474f
#
_entry.id   9fb635a8d5c65a7f038588d6c943474f
#
_cell.length_a   1.000
_cell.length_b   1.000
_cell.length_c   1.000
_cell.angle_alpha   90.00
_cell.angle_beta   90.00
_cell.angle_gamma   90.00
#
_symmetry.space_group_name_H-M   'P 1'
#
loop_
_entity.id
_entity.type
_entity.pdbx_description
1 polymer ?
#
loop_
_entity_poly.entity_id
_entity_poly.type
_entity_poly.pdbx_seq_one_letter_code
_entity_poly.pdbx_strand_id
1 'polypeptide(L)'
;MASKPVANKRCYWSETQEFCENVAKNGMPLDDKWPALVLQLRGVDLDPVFSAEQKARLQNVLIDLLGGKVFSDEKYRECRLKVYEIVTSPIARKLERITYEVSEITKEAGRLLGKHTQEVLKVADTVDQQIADGVEPEYVLVSLRSTLRDVVARIDEDTAVFKQLSYKDGLTGLPNRRCFDDYIVETANLWITENKNAALIIFDVDRFKSFNDGYGHLVGDQILVALGDYVSSVVRALGDTSGDILPARFGGDEFVLVLRGKLAGSAVVIAERIRFGIANASLAVKDLDGNVLESGLHATISMGIAHLQRGWDDCVASLIEHADRALYTAKKHGRDCVVQYEPNCKPSYRIQKKTQK
;
A
#
# COMPACT_ATOMS: atom_id res chain seq x y z
N MET A 1 -47.32 -40.29 36.98
CA MET A 1 -46.98 -38.86 37.06
C MET A 1 -46.24 -38.53 35.79
N ALA A 2 -46.87 -37.86 34.85
CA ALA A 2 -46.30 -37.52 33.55
C ALA A 2 -45.46 -36.25 33.68
N SER A 3 -44.19 -36.34 33.27
CA SER A 3 -43.28 -35.20 33.18
C SER A 3 -43.74 -34.25 32.09
N LYS A 4 -43.96 -32.98 32.43
CA LYS A 4 -44.29 -31.90 31.53
C LYS A 4 -43.13 -31.67 30.51
N PRO A 5 -43.45 -31.38 29.24
CA PRO A 5 -42.41 -31.01 28.27
C PRO A 5 -41.84 -29.64 28.58
N VAL A 6 -40.52 -29.56 28.51
CA VAL A 6 -39.74 -28.32 28.66
C VAL A 6 -40.11 -27.33 27.55
N ALA A 7 -40.49 -26.14 27.96
CA ALA A 7 -40.96 -25.07 27.12
C ALA A 7 -39.97 -24.70 26.01
N ASN A 8 -40.50 -24.66 24.82
CA ASN A 8 -39.97 -24.14 23.56
C ASN A 8 -39.25 -22.80 23.75
N LYS A 9 -37.91 -22.78 23.79
CA LYS A 9 -37.16 -21.56 23.61
C LYS A 9 -37.25 -21.18 22.12
N ARG A 10 -38.05 -20.20 21.81
CA ARG A 10 -38.21 -19.64 20.46
C ARG A 10 -36.87 -19.15 19.96
N CYS A 11 -36.42 -19.67 18.81
CA CYS A 11 -35.36 -19.07 18.02
C CYS A 11 -35.74 -17.61 17.69
N TYR A 12 -34.89 -16.68 18.02
CA TYR A 12 -35.13 -15.24 17.85
C TYR A 12 -35.12 -14.76 16.37
N TRP A 13 -34.95 -15.67 15.39
CA TRP A 13 -34.80 -15.35 13.99
C TRP A 13 -35.80 -16.10 13.14
N SER A 14 -36.87 -15.43 12.75
CA SER A 14 -38.00 -16.04 12.02
C SER A 14 -37.64 -16.65 10.66
N GLU A 15 -36.59 -16.16 9.97
CA GLU A 15 -36.13 -16.69 8.67
C GLU A 15 -35.18 -17.90 8.79
N THR A 16 -34.75 -18.26 10.01
CA THR A 16 -33.78 -19.34 10.27
C THR A 16 -34.42 -20.56 10.91
N GLN A 17 -35.74 -20.53 11.20
CA GLN A 17 -36.42 -21.62 11.91
C GLN A 17 -36.41 -22.92 11.08
N GLU A 18 -36.68 -22.84 9.79
CA GLU A 18 -36.62 -23.97 8.86
C GLU A 18 -35.21 -24.56 8.73
N PHE A 19 -34.21 -23.71 8.75
CA PHE A 19 -32.79 -24.14 8.75
C PHE A 19 -32.42 -24.83 10.06
N CYS A 20 -32.75 -24.27 11.19
CA CYS A 20 -32.49 -24.88 12.50
C CYS A 20 -33.21 -26.24 12.66
N GLU A 21 -34.44 -26.36 12.17
CA GLU A 21 -35.16 -27.63 12.15
C GLU A 21 -34.51 -28.68 11.25
N ASN A 22 -34.04 -28.30 10.08
CA ASN A 22 -33.32 -29.18 9.15
C ASN A 22 -31.98 -29.65 9.70
N VAL A 23 -31.24 -28.76 10.38
CA VAL A 23 -29.93 -29.10 10.99
C VAL A 23 -30.15 -29.97 12.25
N ALA A 24 -31.17 -29.72 13.03
CA ALA A 24 -31.57 -30.57 14.17
C ALA A 24 -31.96 -32.01 13.73
N LYS A 25 -32.65 -32.15 12.60
CA LYS A 25 -32.95 -33.48 12.00
C LYS A 25 -31.68 -34.24 11.61
N ASN A 26 -30.55 -33.56 11.40
CA ASN A 26 -29.25 -34.15 11.11
C ASN A 26 -28.36 -34.36 12.35
N GLY A 27 -28.91 -34.25 13.57
CA GLY A 27 -28.27 -34.60 14.82
C GLY A 27 -27.48 -33.48 15.49
N MET A 28 -27.58 -32.23 15.01
CA MET A 28 -26.94 -31.09 15.67
C MET A 28 -27.63 -30.74 16.98
N PRO A 29 -26.90 -30.54 18.10
CA PRO A 29 -27.49 -30.06 19.35
C PRO A 29 -28.16 -28.71 19.18
N LEU A 30 -29.32 -28.53 19.81
CA LEU A 30 -30.06 -27.25 19.83
C LEU A 30 -29.54 -26.29 20.90
N ASP A 31 -28.31 -26.48 21.39
CA ASP A 31 -27.65 -25.48 22.22
C ASP A 31 -27.27 -24.27 21.36
N ASP A 32 -27.25 -23.07 21.96
CA ASP A 32 -27.10 -21.81 21.21
C ASP A 32 -25.76 -21.71 20.47
N LYS A 33 -24.75 -22.51 20.82
CA LYS A 33 -23.38 -22.39 20.28
C LYS A 33 -23.21 -22.96 18.87
N TRP A 34 -23.81 -24.13 18.58
CA TRP A 34 -23.67 -24.75 17.26
C TRP A 34 -24.48 -24.05 16.18
N PRO A 35 -25.77 -23.71 16.38
CA PRO A 35 -26.52 -22.89 15.44
C PRO A 35 -25.85 -21.55 15.15
N ALA A 36 -25.32 -20.88 16.18
CA ALA A 36 -24.62 -19.60 16.00
C ALA A 36 -23.36 -19.74 15.14
N LEU A 37 -22.53 -20.77 15.35
CA LEU A 37 -21.34 -21.02 14.55
C LEU A 37 -21.69 -21.32 13.08
N VAL A 38 -22.70 -22.17 12.85
CA VAL A 38 -23.14 -22.54 11.50
C VAL A 38 -23.73 -21.34 10.76
N LEU A 39 -24.52 -20.50 11.42
CA LEU A 39 -25.04 -19.27 10.84
C LEU A 39 -23.94 -18.28 10.52
N GLN A 40 -22.95 -18.13 11.40
CA GLN A 40 -21.80 -17.29 11.16
C GLN A 40 -21.02 -17.77 9.91
N LEU A 41 -20.75 -19.07 9.79
CA LEU A 41 -20.01 -19.63 8.64
C LEU A 41 -20.82 -19.56 7.34
N ARG A 42 -22.14 -19.70 7.39
CA ARG A 42 -23.01 -19.57 6.22
C ARG A 42 -23.12 -18.12 5.74
N GLY A 43 -23.13 -17.15 6.67
CA GLY A 43 -23.24 -15.72 6.35
C GLY A 43 -21.97 -15.14 5.71
N VAL A 44 -20.84 -15.87 5.74
CA VAL A 44 -19.56 -15.43 5.22
C VAL A 44 -19.61 -15.12 3.72
N ASP A 45 -20.41 -15.83 2.93
CA ASP A 45 -20.54 -15.58 1.49
C ASP A 45 -21.06 -14.17 1.15
N LEU A 46 -21.89 -13.63 2.01
CA LEU A 46 -22.51 -12.31 1.85
C LEU A 46 -21.67 -11.20 2.49
N ASP A 47 -20.64 -11.55 3.27
CA ASP A 47 -19.82 -10.58 3.98
C ASP A 47 -18.68 -10.08 3.08
N PRO A 48 -18.64 -8.77 2.74
CA PRO A 48 -17.61 -8.19 1.88
C PRO A 48 -16.22 -8.09 2.54
N VAL A 49 -16.12 -8.35 3.85
CA VAL A 49 -14.86 -8.26 4.61
C VAL A 49 -13.92 -9.43 4.29
N PHE A 50 -14.48 -10.60 3.91
CA PHE A 50 -13.69 -11.80 3.64
C PHE A 50 -13.30 -11.93 2.17
N SER A 51 -12.04 -12.29 1.92
CA SER A 51 -11.57 -12.65 0.58
C SER A 51 -12.22 -13.95 0.09
N ALA A 52 -12.20 -14.17 -1.24
CA ALA A 52 -12.73 -15.41 -1.84
C ALA A 52 -12.04 -16.66 -1.26
N GLU A 53 -10.73 -16.60 -1.02
CA GLU A 53 -9.97 -17.69 -0.39
C GLU A 53 -10.45 -17.94 1.06
N GLN A 54 -10.59 -16.88 1.85
CA GLN A 54 -11.12 -17.02 3.21
C GLN A 54 -12.54 -17.60 3.22
N LYS A 55 -13.39 -17.14 2.31
CA LYS A 55 -14.76 -17.67 2.14
C LYS A 55 -14.72 -19.17 1.84
N ALA A 56 -13.91 -19.60 0.85
CA ALA A 56 -13.76 -21.00 0.49
C ALA A 56 -13.25 -21.85 1.67
N ARG A 57 -12.23 -21.38 2.39
CA ARG A 57 -11.70 -22.06 3.59
C ARG A 57 -12.73 -22.14 4.72
N LEU A 58 -13.50 -21.10 4.96
CA LEU A 58 -14.56 -21.08 5.97
C LEU A 58 -15.73 -21.99 5.57
N GLN A 59 -16.08 -22.04 4.28
CA GLN A 59 -17.05 -23.00 3.75
C GLN A 59 -16.59 -24.45 3.92
N ASN A 60 -15.33 -24.75 3.70
CA ASN A 60 -14.77 -26.09 3.93
C ASN A 60 -14.91 -26.48 5.42
N VAL A 61 -14.67 -25.55 6.36
CA VAL A 61 -14.92 -25.82 7.79
C VAL A 61 -16.40 -26.16 8.04
N LEU A 62 -17.31 -25.46 7.37
CA LEU A 62 -18.76 -25.75 7.47
C LEU A 62 -19.11 -27.11 6.88
N ILE A 63 -18.59 -27.45 5.71
CA ILE A 63 -18.80 -28.74 5.02
C ILE A 63 -18.29 -29.89 5.89
N ASP A 64 -17.05 -29.77 6.42
CA ASP A 64 -16.45 -30.78 7.30
C ASP A 64 -17.26 -30.97 8.58
N LEU A 65 -17.76 -29.88 9.15
CA LEU A 65 -18.58 -29.91 10.35
C LEU A 65 -19.90 -30.66 10.10
N LEU A 66 -20.63 -30.30 9.03
CA LEU A 66 -21.89 -30.87 8.69
C LEU A 66 -21.80 -32.30 8.19
N GLY A 67 -20.75 -32.62 7.43
CA GLY A 67 -20.45 -33.96 6.89
C GLY A 67 -20.04 -34.96 7.97
N GLY A 68 -19.23 -34.51 8.94
CA GLY A 68 -18.74 -35.36 10.02
C GLY A 68 -19.80 -35.71 11.09
N LYS A 69 -20.87 -34.93 11.22
CA LYS A 69 -21.96 -35.10 12.19
C LYS A 69 -21.50 -35.30 13.64
N VAL A 70 -20.33 -34.82 13.99
CA VAL A 70 -19.75 -34.88 15.34
C VAL A 70 -19.85 -33.53 16.01
N PHE A 71 -20.70 -33.41 17.01
CA PHE A 71 -20.99 -32.16 17.73
C PHE A 71 -20.56 -32.25 19.19
N SER A 72 -19.27 -32.44 19.43
CA SER A 72 -18.68 -32.44 20.77
C SER A 72 -18.07 -31.06 21.12
N ASP A 73 -17.87 -30.80 22.41
CA ASP A 73 -17.19 -29.57 22.87
C ASP A 73 -15.76 -29.43 22.34
N GLU A 74 -15.09 -30.55 22.14
CA GLU A 74 -13.76 -30.58 21.54
C GLU A 74 -13.80 -30.17 20.08
N LYS A 75 -14.77 -30.73 19.30
CA LYS A 75 -14.97 -30.36 17.89
C LYS A 75 -15.39 -28.90 17.73
N TYR A 76 -16.19 -28.38 18.64
CA TYR A 76 -16.54 -26.95 18.66
C TYR A 76 -15.31 -26.06 18.82
N ARG A 77 -14.41 -26.40 19.78
CA ARG A 77 -13.16 -25.66 19.99
C ARG A 77 -12.25 -25.75 18.77
N GLU A 78 -12.11 -26.93 18.16
CA GLU A 78 -11.35 -27.12 16.93
C GLU A 78 -11.87 -26.23 15.79
N CYS A 79 -13.17 -26.25 15.53
CA CYS A 79 -13.78 -25.41 14.50
C CYS A 79 -13.57 -23.93 14.77
N ARG A 80 -13.76 -23.48 16.01
CA ARG A 80 -13.52 -22.08 16.38
C ARG A 80 -12.06 -21.64 16.20
N LEU A 81 -11.10 -22.50 16.52
CA LEU A 81 -9.69 -22.24 16.30
C LEU A 81 -9.37 -22.12 14.80
N LYS A 82 -9.90 -23.01 13.96
CA LYS A 82 -9.76 -22.94 12.50
C LYS A 82 -10.37 -21.65 11.92
N VAL A 83 -11.57 -21.29 12.36
CA VAL A 83 -12.21 -20.04 11.96
C VAL A 83 -11.38 -18.84 12.36
N TYR A 84 -10.91 -18.80 13.60
CA TYR A 84 -10.05 -17.72 14.09
C TYR A 84 -8.77 -17.62 13.28
N GLU A 85 -8.09 -18.72 13.01
CA GLU A 85 -6.86 -18.77 12.20
C GLU A 85 -7.09 -18.25 10.77
N ILE A 86 -8.18 -18.68 10.12
CA ILE A 86 -8.52 -18.23 8.76
C ILE A 86 -8.79 -16.73 8.72
N VAL A 87 -9.52 -16.22 9.72
CA VAL A 87 -9.88 -14.78 9.78
C VAL A 87 -8.68 -13.91 10.10
N THR A 88 -7.80 -14.36 11.02
CA THR A 88 -6.68 -13.52 11.51
C THR A 88 -5.40 -13.69 10.71
N SER A 89 -5.22 -14.80 9.97
CA SER A 89 -3.98 -15.09 9.26
C SER A 89 -3.49 -13.99 8.29
N PRO A 90 -4.34 -13.28 7.53
CA PRO A 90 -3.87 -12.21 6.66
C PRO A 90 -3.34 -11.00 7.45
N ILE A 91 -4.01 -10.69 8.57
CA ILE A 91 -3.62 -9.59 9.47
C ILE A 91 -2.33 -9.94 10.18
N ALA A 92 -2.20 -11.17 10.69
CA ALA A 92 -1.00 -11.65 11.34
C ALA A 92 0.21 -11.61 10.41
N ARG A 93 0.09 -12.11 9.16
CA ARG A 93 1.16 -12.06 8.16
C ARG A 93 1.57 -10.62 7.80
N LYS A 94 0.60 -9.72 7.66
CA LYS A 94 0.87 -8.30 7.40
C LYS A 94 1.58 -7.65 8.59
N LEU A 95 1.19 -7.98 9.82
CA LEU A 95 1.81 -7.49 11.03
C LEU A 95 3.23 -8.02 11.19
N GLU A 96 3.45 -9.32 10.96
CA GLU A 96 4.78 -9.94 10.97
C GLU A 96 5.72 -9.28 9.97
N ARG A 97 5.24 -9.03 8.75
CA ARG A 97 6.03 -8.34 7.72
C ARG A 97 6.39 -6.91 8.15
N ILE A 98 5.42 -6.13 8.64
CA ILE A 98 5.68 -4.77 9.14
C ILE A 98 6.65 -4.81 10.31
N THR A 99 6.48 -5.74 11.24
CA THR A 99 7.36 -5.89 12.40
C THR A 99 8.78 -6.25 11.97
N TYR A 100 8.94 -7.13 10.98
CA TYR A 100 10.23 -7.46 10.40
C TYR A 100 10.89 -6.23 9.74
N GLU A 101 10.17 -5.51 8.88
CA GLU A 101 10.66 -4.29 8.21
C GLU A 101 11.11 -3.22 9.23
N VAL A 102 10.28 -2.97 10.25
CA VAL A 102 10.62 -2.03 11.34
C VAL A 102 11.84 -2.50 12.14
N SER A 103 11.94 -3.79 12.40
CA SER A 103 13.10 -4.37 13.13
C SER A 103 14.40 -4.18 12.34
N GLU A 104 14.41 -4.43 11.03
CA GLU A 104 15.60 -4.26 10.19
C GLU A 104 16.00 -2.77 10.11
N ILE A 105 15.04 -1.87 9.94
CA ILE A 105 15.29 -0.42 9.95
C ILE A 105 15.89 0.02 11.30
N THR A 106 15.32 -0.45 12.42
CA THR A 106 15.77 -0.09 13.77
C THR A 106 17.17 -0.62 14.04
N LYS A 107 17.46 -1.84 13.61
CA LYS A 107 18.77 -2.49 13.75
C LYS A 107 19.85 -1.74 12.96
N GLU A 108 19.55 -1.35 11.73
CA GLU A 108 20.48 -0.59 10.89
C GLU A 108 20.72 0.82 11.44
N ALA A 109 19.67 1.50 11.91
CA ALA A 109 19.82 2.78 12.62
C ALA A 109 20.69 2.65 13.87
N GLY A 110 20.49 1.60 14.67
CA GLY A 110 21.32 1.33 15.85
C GLY A 110 22.79 1.06 15.51
N ARG A 111 23.04 0.32 14.41
CA ARG A 111 24.39 0.05 13.90
C ARG A 111 25.10 1.34 13.49
N LEU A 112 24.43 2.22 12.74
CA LEU A 112 24.98 3.50 12.29
C LEU A 112 25.27 4.43 13.46
N LEU A 113 24.35 4.55 14.41
CA LEU A 113 24.55 5.34 15.64
C LEU A 113 25.73 4.84 16.43
N GLY A 114 25.86 3.52 16.63
CA GLY A 114 27.00 2.92 17.32
C GLY A 114 28.34 3.21 16.63
N LYS A 115 28.38 3.10 15.30
CA LYS A 115 29.56 3.43 14.47
C LYS A 115 29.98 4.89 14.67
N HIS A 116 29.05 5.83 14.55
CA HIS A 116 29.37 7.26 14.69
C HIS A 116 29.78 7.64 16.12
N THR A 117 29.16 7.04 17.12
CA THR A 117 29.58 7.24 18.52
C THR A 117 31.03 6.81 18.74
N GLN A 118 31.42 5.63 18.19
CA GLN A 118 32.80 5.17 18.29
C GLN A 118 33.78 6.07 17.52
N GLU A 119 33.39 6.62 16.38
CA GLU A 119 34.23 7.55 15.62
C GLU A 119 34.48 8.84 16.39
N VAL A 120 33.45 9.41 17.03
CA VAL A 120 33.59 10.60 17.88
C VAL A 120 34.48 10.34 19.08
N LEU A 121 34.34 9.17 19.74
CA LEU A 121 35.20 8.78 20.86
C LEU A 121 36.66 8.66 20.44
N LYS A 122 36.95 8.08 19.26
CA LYS A 122 38.33 8.02 18.72
C LYS A 122 38.92 9.41 18.46
N VAL A 123 38.10 10.39 18.06
CA VAL A 123 38.55 11.77 17.90
C VAL A 123 38.99 12.34 19.26
N ALA A 124 38.20 12.11 20.32
CA ALA A 124 38.51 12.53 21.67
C ALA A 124 39.82 11.89 22.17
N ASP A 125 39.96 10.56 22.02
CA ASP A 125 41.18 9.82 22.40
C ASP A 125 42.41 10.33 21.66
N THR A 126 42.25 10.66 20.37
CA THR A 126 43.35 11.23 19.56
C THR A 126 43.82 12.61 20.06
N VAL A 127 42.85 13.45 20.44
CA VAL A 127 43.15 14.79 21.01
C VAL A 127 43.83 14.64 22.36
N ASP A 128 43.34 13.78 23.23
CA ASP A 128 43.95 13.54 24.55
C ASP A 128 45.40 13.03 24.41
N GLN A 129 45.66 12.13 23.44
CA GLN A 129 47.00 11.64 23.16
C GLN A 129 47.91 12.75 22.63
N GLN A 130 47.46 13.60 21.72
CA GLN A 130 48.23 14.74 21.19
C GLN A 130 48.61 15.74 22.28
N ILE A 131 47.70 15.98 23.22
CA ILE A 131 47.94 16.85 24.40
C ILE A 131 49.01 16.19 25.30
N ALA A 132 48.88 14.91 25.57
CA ALA A 132 49.84 14.19 26.38
C ALA A 132 51.23 14.13 25.77
N ASP A 133 51.33 14.05 24.45
CA ASP A 133 52.59 14.06 23.69
C ASP A 133 53.17 15.47 23.55
N GLY A 134 52.55 16.51 24.10
CA GLY A 134 53.04 17.89 24.10
C GLY A 134 52.96 18.59 22.75
N VAL A 135 52.02 18.18 21.88
CA VAL A 135 51.77 18.82 20.58
C VAL A 135 51.25 20.25 20.79
N GLU A 136 51.80 21.23 20.07
CA GLU A 136 51.38 22.61 20.15
C GLU A 136 49.86 22.76 19.92
N PRO A 137 49.12 23.54 20.73
CA PRO A 137 47.65 23.65 20.70
C PRO A 137 47.11 24.02 19.31
N GLU A 138 47.82 24.81 18.52
CA GLU A 138 47.41 25.22 17.17
C GLU A 138 47.36 24.00 16.21
N TYR A 139 48.32 23.09 16.28
CA TYR A 139 48.30 21.87 15.48
C TYR A 139 47.18 20.90 15.94
N VAL A 140 46.95 20.78 17.24
CA VAL A 140 45.83 20.00 17.76
C VAL A 140 44.50 20.52 17.24
N LEU A 141 44.28 21.85 17.23
CA LEU A 141 43.05 22.47 16.69
C LEU A 141 42.89 22.26 15.19
N VAL A 142 43.95 22.32 14.41
CA VAL A 142 43.92 22.07 12.96
C VAL A 142 43.57 20.61 12.68
N SER A 143 44.23 19.67 13.38
CA SER A 143 43.97 18.23 13.31
C SER A 143 42.50 17.91 13.70
N LEU A 144 42.00 18.44 14.83
CA LEU A 144 40.67 18.27 15.30
C LEU A 144 39.62 18.76 14.28
N ARG A 145 39.80 19.95 13.71
CA ARG A 145 38.90 20.50 12.68
C ARG A 145 38.82 19.61 11.46
N SER A 146 39.98 19.09 10.97
CA SER A 146 40.03 18.19 9.82
C SER A 146 39.27 16.89 10.13
N THR A 147 39.58 16.24 11.25
CA THR A 147 38.98 14.97 11.64
C THR A 147 37.47 15.10 11.88
N LEU A 148 37.01 16.20 12.51
CA LEU A 148 35.58 16.45 12.68
C LEU A 148 34.85 16.64 11.35
N ARG A 149 35.48 17.33 10.37
CA ARG A 149 34.90 17.47 9.02
C ARG A 149 34.70 16.09 8.35
N ASP A 150 35.70 15.21 8.48
CA ASP A 150 35.68 13.88 7.91
C ASP A 150 34.60 13.01 8.58
N VAL A 151 34.41 13.14 9.90
CA VAL A 151 33.32 12.45 10.65
C VAL A 151 31.95 12.96 10.20
N VAL A 152 31.76 14.28 10.09
CA VAL A 152 30.49 14.88 9.63
C VAL A 152 30.17 14.42 8.21
N ALA A 153 31.15 14.45 7.30
CA ALA A 153 30.93 14.00 5.92
C ALA A 153 30.47 12.53 5.86
N ARG A 154 31.05 11.64 6.70
CA ARG A 154 30.61 10.23 6.78
C ARG A 154 29.22 10.07 7.40
N ILE A 155 28.88 10.88 8.40
CA ILE A 155 27.52 10.89 8.97
C ILE A 155 26.52 11.30 7.91
N ASP A 156 26.80 12.33 7.12
CA ASP A 156 25.93 12.79 6.04
C ASP A 156 25.75 11.71 4.97
N GLU A 157 26.83 11.01 4.57
CA GLU A 157 26.79 9.91 3.60
C GLU A 157 25.94 8.72 4.12
N ASP A 158 26.22 8.25 5.34
CA ASP A 158 25.48 7.14 5.96
C ASP A 158 24.00 7.52 6.17
N THR A 159 23.72 8.79 6.51
CA THR A 159 22.34 9.31 6.65
C THR A 159 21.62 9.33 5.30
N ALA A 160 22.29 9.70 4.21
CA ALA A 160 21.73 9.68 2.87
C ALA A 160 21.37 8.25 2.43
N VAL A 161 22.25 7.27 2.70
CA VAL A 161 21.98 5.85 2.44
C VAL A 161 20.77 5.35 3.27
N PHE A 162 20.71 5.69 4.55
CA PHE A 162 19.61 5.32 5.41
C PHE A 162 18.27 5.94 4.95
N LYS A 163 18.29 7.21 4.53
CA LYS A 163 17.12 7.85 3.91
C LYS A 163 16.65 7.09 2.68
N GLN A 164 17.56 6.65 1.80
CA GLN A 164 17.19 5.90 0.60
C GLN A 164 16.52 4.56 0.94
N LEU A 165 16.98 3.84 1.95
CA LEU A 165 16.33 2.61 2.42
C LEU A 165 14.93 2.89 2.98
N SER A 166 14.75 4.03 3.65
CA SER A 166 13.47 4.47 4.22
C SER A 166 12.50 5.06 3.19
N TYR A 167 12.92 5.28 1.94
CA TYR A 167 12.13 5.94 0.89
C TYR A 167 11.41 4.99 -0.06
N LYS A 168 11.53 3.68 0.12
CA LYS A 168 10.84 2.70 -0.73
C LYS A 168 9.55 2.19 -0.10
N ASP A 169 8.57 1.93 -0.94
CA ASP A 169 7.36 1.18 -0.58
C ASP A 169 7.67 -0.32 -0.62
N GLY A 170 7.46 -1.00 0.50
CA GLY A 170 7.83 -2.41 0.65
C GLY A 170 7.03 -3.37 -0.23
N LEU A 171 5.89 -2.97 -0.79
CA LEU A 171 5.10 -3.82 -1.69
C LEU A 171 5.53 -3.62 -3.15
N THR A 172 5.58 -2.38 -3.62
CA THR A 172 5.75 -2.06 -5.04
C THR A 172 7.19 -1.75 -5.42
N GLY A 173 8.08 -1.51 -4.43
CA GLY A 173 9.46 -1.08 -4.67
C GLY A 173 9.60 0.36 -5.20
N LEU A 174 8.50 1.05 -5.49
CA LEU A 174 8.50 2.47 -5.83
C LEU A 174 8.92 3.33 -4.63
N PRO A 175 9.34 4.58 -4.86
CA PRO A 175 9.38 5.59 -3.81
C PRO A 175 8.06 5.63 -3.04
N ASN A 176 8.16 5.79 -1.72
CA ASN A 176 7.00 5.88 -0.85
C ASN A 176 6.54 7.35 -0.65
N ARG A 177 5.49 7.55 0.15
CA ARG A 177 4.94 8.86 0.47
C ARG A 177 5.99 9.83 1.05
N ARG A 178 6.88 9.35 1.94
CA ARG A 178 7.92 10.21 2.52
C ARG A 178 8.88 10.75 1.46
N CYS A 179 9.28 9.91 0.52
CA CYS A 179 10.10 10.35 -0.61
C CYS A 179 9.36 11.38 -1.48
N PHE A 180 8.06 11.17 -1.71
CA PHE A 180 7.22 12.13 -2.42
C PHE A 180 7.14 13.48 -1.67
N ASP A 181 6.89 13.46 -0.36
CA ASP A 181 6.75 14.68 0.45
C ASP A 181 8.02 15.56 0.39
N ASP A 182 9.21 14.95 0.48
CA ASP A 182 10.48 15.67 0.34
C ASP A 182 10.69 16.19 -1.09
N TYR A 183 10.42 15.36 -2.10
CA TYR A 183 10.62 15.71 -3.51
C TYR A 183 9.68 16.81 -3.99
N ILE A 184 8.43 16.83 -3.53
CA ILE A 184 7.44 17.84 -3.97
C ILE A 184 7.77 19.22 -3.39
N VAL A 185 8.31 19.29 -2.17
CA VAL A 185 8.80 20.53 -1.55
C VAL A 185 9.99 21.07 -2.34
N GLU A 186 10.96 20.23 -2.69
CA GLU A 186 12.08 20.60 -3.54
C GLU A 186 11.59 21.09 -4.93
N THR A 187 10.58 20.41 -5.50
CA THR A 187 9.97 20.80 -6.77
C THR A 187 9.37 22.20 -6.72
N ALA A 188 8.65 22.52 -5.64
CA ALA A 188 8.09 23.85 -5.45
C ALA A 188 9.18 24.92 -5.28
N ASN A 189 10.27 24.60 -4.58
CA ASN A 189 11.43 25.51 -4.46
C ASN A 189 12.07 25.78 -5.82
N LEU A 190 12.32 24.77 -6.64
CA LEU A 190 12.85 24.92 -8.01
C LEU A 190 11.92 25.74 -8.92
N TRP A 191 10.61 25.58 -8.74
CA TRP A 191 9.64 26.43 -9.43
C TRP A 191 9.75 27.90 -9.04
N ILE A 192 9.89 28.19 -7.72
CA ILE A 192 9.98 29.56 -7.20
C ILE A 192 11.32 30.22 -7.60
N THR A 193 12.44 29.49 -7.45
CA THR A 193 13.79 30.05 -7.61
C THR A 193 14.27 30.05 -9.06
N GLU A 194 13.95 29.00 -9.83
CA GLU A 194 14.47 28.78 -11.17
C GLU A 194 13.39 28.85 -12.25
N ASN A 195 12.13 29.07 -11.87
CA ASN A 195 10.97 29.02 -12.78
C ASN A 195 10.88 27.67 -13.55
N LYS A 196 11.32 26.58 -12.90
CA LYS A 196 11.30 25.25 -13.48
C LYS A 196 9.90 24.66 -13.41
N ASN A 197 9.22 24.57 -14.56
CA ASN A 197 7.86 24.02 -14.62
C ASN A 197 7.72 22.67 -13.93
N ALA A 198 6.57 22.43 -13.30
CA ALA A 198 6.27 21.14 -12.71
C ALA A 198 4.80 20.76 -12.85
N ALA A 199 4.55 19.47 -12.92
CA ALA A 199 3.24 18.86 -12.93
C ALA A 199 3.18 17.70 -11.93
N LEU A 200 2.02 17.52 -11.33
CA LEU A 200 1.68 16.38 -10.49
C LEU A 200 0.56 15.59 -11.16
N ILE A 201 0.75 14.30 -11.27
CA ILE A 201 -0.27 13.34 -11.68
C ILE A 201 -0.59 12.47 -10.46
N ILE A 202 -1.84 12.46 -10.01
CA ILE A 202 -2.34 11.54 -8.99
C ILE A 202 -3.23 10.51 -9.70
N PHE A 203 -3.07 9.24 -9.38
CA PHE A 203 -3.87 8.18 -9.99
C PHE A 203 -4.14 7.03 -9.02
N ASP A 204 -5.20 6.31 -9.30
CA ASP A 204 -5.77 5.32 -8.41
C ASP A 204 -6.36 4.17 -9.26
N VAL A 205 -6.29 2.95 -8.73
CA VAL A 205 -6.84 1.76 -9.41
C VAL A 205 -8.36 1.77 -9.31
N ASP A 206 -9.01 1.79 -10.45
CA ASP A 206 -10.48 1.83 -10.52
C ASP A 206 -11.10 0.60 -9.88
N ARG A 207 -12.02 0.85 -8.93
CA ARG A 207 -12.76 -0.20 -8.22
C ARG A 207 -11.86 -1.21 -7.48
N PHE A 208 -10.69 -0.79 -7.00
CA PHE A 208 -9.72 -1.65 -6.33
C PHE A 208 -10.35 -2.44 -5.17
N LYS A 209 -11.25 -1.81 -4.39
CA LYS A 209 -11.98 -2.51 -3.34
C LYS A 209 -12.77 -3.70 -3.90
N SER A 210 -13.44 -3.56 -5.06
CA SER A 210 -14.19 -4.66 -5.68
C SER A 210 -13.27 -5.80 -6.14
N PHE A 211 -12.02 -5.50 -6.53
CA PHE A 211 -11.01 -6.53 -6.79
C PHE A 211 -10.65 -7.29 -5.52
N ASN A 212 -10.37 -6.58 -4.45
CA ASN A 212 -10.08 -7.21 -3.15
C ASN A 212 -11.25 -8.05 -2.64
N ASP A 213 -12.46 -7.54 -2.79
CA ASP A 213 -13.69 -8.23 -2.34
C ASP A 213 -13.96 -9.49 -3.20
N GLY A 214 -13.64 -9.46 -4.51
CA GLY A 214 -13.86 -10.58 -5.43
C GLY A 214 -12.75 -11.62 -5.43
N TYR A 215 -11.49 -11.19 -5.40
CA TYR A 215 -10.32 -12.06 -5.62
C TYR A 215 -9.39 -12.14 -4.42
N GLY A 216 -9.65 -11.36 -3.36
CA GLY A 216 -8.82 -11.31 -2.15
C GLY A 216 -7.65 -10.35 -2.23
N HIS A 217 -7.14 -9.98 -1.05
CA HIS A 217 -6.05 -9.01 -0.91
C HIS A 217 -4.75 -9.42 -1.59
N LEU A 218 -4.46 -10.73 -1.68
CA LEU A 218 -3.27 -11.24 -2.36
C LEU A 218 -3.27 -10.85 -3.85
N VAL A 219 -4.43 -10.94 -4.48
CA VAL A 219 -4.63 -10.53 -5.88
C VAL A 219 -4.51 -9.02 -6.03
N GLY A 220 -5.12 -8.27 -5.12
CA GLY A 220 -4.97 -6.82 -5.09
C GLY A 220 -3.51 -6.38 -4.96
N ASP A 221 -2.75 -7.01 -4.07
CA ASP A 221 -1.31 -6.73 -3.90
C ASP A 221 -0.53 -7.00 -5.20
N GLN A 222 -0.82 -8.09 -5.92
CA GLN A 222 -0.18 -8.40 -7.21
C GLN A 222 -0.53 -7.36 -8.29
N ILE A 223 -1.76 -6.83 -8.31
CA ILE A 223 -2.15 -5.73 -9.20
C ILE A 223 -1.32 -4.47 -8.89
N LEU A 224 -1.14 -4.13 -7.61
CA LEU A 224 -0.36 -2.97 -7.20
C LEU A 224 1.12 -3.12 -7.57
N VAL A 225 1.70 -4.32 -7.40
CA VAL A 225 3.07 -4.63 -7.83
C VAL A 225 3.20 -4.46 -9.34
N ALA A 226 2.31 -5.08 -10.12
CA ALA A 226 2.33 -4.98 -11.58
C ALA A 226 2.17 -3.53 -12.07
N LEU A 227 1.33 -2.73 -11.40
CA LEU A 227 1.19 -1.30 -11.68
C LEU A 227 2.50 -0.55 -11.40
N GLY A 228 3.14 -0.79 -10.25
CA GLY A 228 4.42 -0.19 -9.88
C GLY A 228 5.53 -0.53 -10.88
N ASP A 229 5.63 -1.79 -11.29
CA ASP A 229 6.59 -2.26 -12.29
C ASP A 229 6.36 -1.60 -13.65
N TYR A 230 5.10 -1.50 -14.08
CA TYR A 230 4.76 -0.86 -15.34
C TYR A 230 5.10 0.64 -15.32
N VAL A 231 4.72 1.36 -14.27
CA VAL A 231 5.06 2.79 -14.11
C VAL A 231 6.58 2.98 -14.12
N SER A 232 7.33 2.16 -13.39
CA SER A 232 8.80 2.16 -13.41
C SER A 232 9.37 1.94 -14.80
N SER A 233 8.76 1.04 -15.59
CA SER A 233 9.19 0.75 -16.95
C SER A 233 8.97 1.95 -17.90
N VAL A 234 7.82 2.63 -17.76
CA VAL A 234 7.51 3.85 -18.52
C VAL A 234 8.49 4.96 -18.18
N VAL A 235 8.76 5.19 -16.89
CA VAL A 235 9.71 6.22 -16.43
C VAL A 235 11.12 5.95 -16.98
N ARG A 236 11.60 4.71 -16.90
CA ARG A 236 12.88 4.31 -17.51
C ARG A 236 12.94 4.56 -19.02
N ALA A 237 11.83 4.26 -19.72
CA ALA A 237 11.74 4.46 -21.16
C ALA A 237 11.70 5.94 -21.58
N LEU A 238 11.41 6.87 -20.66
CA LEU A 238 11.50 8.30 -20.88
C LEU A 238 12.95 8.81 -20.81
N GLY A 239 13.88 7.99 -20.34
CA GLY A 239 15.32 8.28 -20.36
C GLY A 239 15.72 9.43 -19.43
N ASP A 240 15.00 9.62 -18.32
CA ASP A 240 15.32 10.66 -17.35
C ASP A 240 16.65 10.34 -16.63
N THR A 241 17.68 11.11 -16.96
CA THR A 241 19.00 11.06 -16.30
C THR A 241 19.19 12.23 -15.31
N SER A 242 18.27 13.18 -15.30
CA SER A 242 18.34 14.40 -14.47
C SER A 242 17.56 14.31 -13.17
N GLY A 243 16.82 13.21 -12.95
CA GLY A 243 15.97 13.06 -11.77
C GLY A 243 14.74 13.98 -11.79
N ASP A 244 14.25 14.31 -12.98
CA ASP A 244 13.10 15.19 -13.20
C ASP A 244 11.77 14.45 -13.12
N ILE A 245 11.80 13.11 -12.89
CA ILE A 245 10.60 12.27 -12.73
C ILE A 245 10.69 11.51 -11.42
N LEU A 246 9.65 11.62 -10.59
CA LEU A 246 9.47 10.77 -9.42
C LEU A 246 8.14 10.03 -9.50
N PRO A 247 8.14 8.72 -9.77
CA PRO A 247 6.99 7.87 -9.48
C PRO A 247 6.99 7.49 -8.01
N ALA A 248 5.83 7.53 -7.32
CA ALA A 248 5.75 7.08 -5.94
C ALA A 248 4.39 6.42 -5.65
N ARG A 249 4.36 5.54 -4.66
CA ARG A 249 3.12 5.06 -4.08
C ARG A 249 2.76 5.95 -2.88
N PHE A 250 1.62 6.62 -2.99
CA PHE A 250 1.17 7.58 -1.98
C PHE A 250 0.51 6.88 -0.78
N GLY A 251 -0.23 5.79 -1.02
CA GLY A 251 -0.83 4.94 0.01
C GLY A 251 -1.94 4.07 -0.55
N GLY A 252 -2.19 2.91 0.02
CA GLY A 252 -3.25 2.02 -0.46
C GLY A 252 -3.13 1.69 -1.95
N ASP A 253 -4.11 2.11 -2.74
CA ASP A 253 -4.21 2.01 -4.19
C ASP A 253 -3.87 3.31 -4.94
N GLU A 254 -3.39 4.34 -4.20
CA GLU A 254 -3.04 5.66 -4.75
C GLU A 254 -1.56 5.75 -5.11
N PHE A 255 -1.30 6.26 -6.30
CA PHE A 255 0.03 6.50 -6.86
C PHE A 255 0.15 7.94 -7.34
N VAL A 256 1.38 8.42 -7.40
CA VAL A 256 1.70 9.76 -7.89
C VAL A 256 2.88 9.73 -8.85
N LEU A 257 2.91 10.69 -9.76
CA LEU A 257 4.04 10.94 -10.63
C LEU A 257 4.29 12.45 -10.68
N VAL A 258 5.45 12.87 -10.20
CA VAL A 258 5.90 14.27 -10.28
C VAL A 258 6.79 14.42 -11.50
N LEU A 259 6.53 15.44 -12.31
CA LEU A 259 7.27 15.75 -13.52
C LEU A 259 7.83 17.18 -13.41
N ARG A 260 9.12 17.36 -13.67
CA ARG A 260 9.81 18.65 -13.64
C ARG A 260 10.26 19.08 -15.05
N GLY A 261 10.46 20.36 -15.24
CA GLY A 261 11.03 20.93 -16.45
C GLY A 261 10.22 20.67 -17.72
N LYS A 262 10.86 20.22 -18.77
CA LYS A 262 10.21 19.94 -20.07
C LYS A 262 9.18 18.80 -19.99
N LEU A 263 9.39 17.86 -19.10
CA LEU A 263 8.51 16.71 -18.93
C LEU A 263 7.15 17.10 -18.34
N ALA A 264 7.10 18.17 -17.54
CA ALA A 264 5.83 18.71 -17.06
C ALA A 264 4.87 19.06 -18.19
N GLY A 265 5.36 19.63 -19.31
CA GLY A 265 4.54 19.92 -20.48
C GLY A 265 3.98 18.68 -21.20
N SER A 266 4.54 17.50 -20.93
CA SER A 266 4.12 16.22 -21.51
C SER A 266 3.25 15.39 -20.57
N ALA A 267 2.80 15.96 -19.46
CA ALA A 267 2.10 15.23 -18.39
C ALA A 267 0.89 14.44 -18.91
N VAL A 268 0.05 15.01 -19.77
CA VAL A 268 -1.11 14.33 -20.34
C VAL A 268 -0.70 13.14 -21.20
N VAL A 269 0.33 13.29 -22.03
CA VAL A 269 0.81 12.21 -22.92
C VAL A 269 1.39 11.05 -22.09
N ILE A 270 2.14 11.38 -21.05
CA ILE A 270 2.72 10.37 -20.14
C ILE A 270 1.61 9.66 -19.37
N ALA A 271 0.64 10.41 -18.83
CA ALA A 271 -0.51 9.85 -18.13
C ALA A 271 -1.32 8.91 -19.02
N GLU A 272 -1.66 9.33 -20.24
CA GLU A 272 -2.40 8.48 -21.20
C GLU A 272 -1.61 7.23 -21.61
N ARG A 273 -0.29 7.33 -21.75
CA ARG A 273 0.55 6.16 -22.01
C ARG A 273 0.47 5.13 -20.87
N ILE A 274 0.54 5.61 -19.61
CA ILE A 274 0.44 4.74 -18.44
C ILE A 274 -0.98 4.14 -18.38
N ARG A 275 -2.03 4.96 -18.48
CA ARG A 275 -3.41 4.50 -18.44
C ARG A 275 -3.71 3.45 -19.51
N PHE A 276 -3.36 3.74 -20.76
CA PHE A 276 -3.62 2.85 -21.90
C PHE A 276 -2.88 1.52 -21.74
N GLY A 277 -1.62 1.55 -21.27
CA GLY A 277 -0.85 0.34 -21.06
C GLY A 277 -1.45 -0.55 -19.97
N ILE A 278 -1.87 0.02 -18.85
CA ILE A 278 -2.53 -0.72 -17.77
C ILE A 278 -3.88 -1.29 -18.25
N ALA A 279 -4.71 -0.50 -18.94
CA ALA A 279 -6.01 -0.95 -19.42
C ALA A 279 -5.92 -2.12 -20.42
N ASN A 280 -4.81 -2.21 -21.17
CA ASN A 280 -4.56 -3.30 -22.13
C ASN A 280 -3.68 -4.42 -21.58
N ALA A 281 -3.15 -4.28 -20.37
CA ALA A 281 -2.40 -5.34 -19.73
C ALA A 281 -3.35 -6.47 -19.31
N SER A 282 -2.94 -7.70 -19.61
CA SER A 282 -3.58 -8.90 -19.10
C SER A 282 -2.76 -9.44 -17.95
N LEU A 283 -3.32 -9.40 -16.76
CA LEU A 283 -2.65 -9.85 -15.54
C LEU A 283 -2.94 -11.33 -15.29
N ALA A 284 -1.89 -12.11 -15.07
CA ALA A 284 -2.00 -13.47 -14.56
C ALA A 284 -1.71 -13.43 -13.06
N VAL A 285 -2.70 -13.79 -12.28
CA VAL A 285 -2.60 -13.82 -10.81
C VAL A 285 -2.21 -15.20 -10.35
N LYS A 286 -1.28 -15.27 -9.41
CA LYS A 286 -0.74 -16.52 -8.87
C LYS A 286 -1.10 -16.67 -7.39
N ASP A 287 -1.27 -17.91 -6.95
CA ASP A 287 -1.35 -18.24 -5.52
C ASP A 287 0.04 -18.15 -4.84
N LEU A 288 0.07 -18.49 -3.56
CA LEU A 288 1.32 -18.50 -2.77
C LEU A 288 2.33 -19.56 -3.26
N ASP A 289 1.86 -20.59 -3.94
CA ASP A 289 2.66 -21.70 -4.47
C ASP A 289 3.13 -21.43 -5.91
N GLY A 290 2.71 -20.27 -6.50
CA GLY A 290 3.10 -19.84 -7.84
C GLY A 290 2.20 -20.38 -8.95
N ASN A 291 1.12 -21.11 -8.65
CA ASN A 291 0.17 -21.57 -9.64
C ASN A 291 -0.71 -20.42 -10.11
N VAL A 292 -1.04 -20.38 -11.39
CA VAL A 292 -1.92 -19.35 -11.95
C VAL A 292 -3.35 -19.61 -11.46
N LEU A 293 -3.87 -18.73 -10.62
CA LEU A 293 -5.24 -18.78 -10.14
C LEU A 293 -6.23 -18.29 -11.20
N GLU A 294 -5.87 -17.20 -11.87
CA GLU A 294 -6.67 -16.59 -12.91
C GLU A 294 -5.78 -15.86 -13.91
N SER A 295 -6.16 -15.86 -15.17
CA SER A 295 -5.47 -15.16 -16.24
C SER A 295 -6.47 -14.27 -16.99
N GLY A 296 -5.99 -13.16 -17.55
CA GLY A 296 -6.86 -12.25 -18.29
C GLY A 296 -7.57 -11.22 -17.42
N LEU A 297 -7.13 -10.99 -16.18
CA LEU A 297 -7.64 -9.90 -15.37
C LEU A 297 -7.19 -8.56 -15.95
N HIS A 298 -8.14 -7.63 -16.07
CA HIS A 298 -7.90 -6.27 -16.52
C HIS A 298 -8.21 -5.29 -15.41
N ALA A 299 -7.27 -4.40 -15.16
CA ALA A 299 -7.46 -3.24 -14.29
C ALA A 299 -7.46 -1.97 -15.11
N THR A 300 -8.19 -0.95 -14.67
CA THR A 300 -8.11 0.40 -15.21
C THR A 300 -7.70 1.37 -14.11
N ILE A 301 -7.18 2.52 -14.50
CA ILE A 301 -6.80 3.60 -13.59
C ILE A 301 -7.44 4.90 -14.02
N SER A 302 -7.85 5.70 -13.04
CA SER A 302 -8.26 7.09 -13.25
C SER A 302 -7.12 8.00 -12.82
N MET A 303 -6.91 9.10 -13.56
CA MET A 303 -5.76 9.99 -13.36
C MET A 303 -6.20 11.44 -13.33
N GLY A 304 -5.65 12.20 -12.36
CA GLY A 304 -5.81 13.65 -12.26
C GLY A 304 -4.47 14.35 -12.40
N ILE A 305 -4.41 15.42 -13.18
CA ILE A 305 -3.20 16.21 -13.46
C ILE A 305 -3.40 17.64 -13.00
N ALA A 306 -2.41 18.21 -12.32
CA ALA A 306 -2.30 19.64 -12.08
C ALA A 306 -0.88 20.12 -12.39
N HIS A 307 -0.76 21.39 -12.80
CA HIS A 307 0.51 22.07 -13.02
C HIS A 307 0.69 23.16 -11.98
N LEU A 308 1.93 23.39 -11.53
CA LEU A 308 2.25 24.54 -10.69
C LEU A 308 1.88 25.86 -11.44
N GLN A 309 1.23 26.74 -10.73
CA GLN A 309 0.76 28.03 -11.24
C GLN A 309 1.20 29.17 -10.33
N ARG A 310 1.38 30.34 -10.92
CA ARG A 310 1.69 31.56 -10.15
C ARG A 310 0.44 32.05 -9.39
N GLY A 311 0.66 32.65 -8.24
CA GLY A 311 -0.40 33.24 -7.43
C GLY A 311 -1.06 32.27 -6.44
N TRP A 312 -0.50 31.09 -6.24
CA TRP A 312 -0.89 30.21 -5.14
C TRP A 312 -0.12 30.58 -3.88
N ASP A 313 -0.81 30.73 -2.75
CA ASP A 313 -0.20 31.04 -1.46
C ASP A 313 0.65 29.86 -0.95
N ASP A 314 0.11 28.64 -1.07
CA ASP A 314 0.82 27.39 -0.84
C ASP A 314 0.85 26.57 -2.12
N CYS A 315 2.00 26.59 -2.77
CA CYS A 315 2.19 25.90 -4.06
C CYS A 315 2.04 24.38 -3.94
N VAL A 316 2.50 23.77 -2.85
CA VAL A 316 2.46 22.31 -2.67
C VAL A 316 1.04 21.86 -2.35
N ALA A 317 0.40 22.46 -1.36
CA ALA A 317 -0.97 22.11 -0.98
C ALA A 317 -1.94 22.33 -2.14
N SER A 318 -1.83 23.47 -2.85
CA SER A 318 -2.68 23.78 -4.01
C SER A 318 -2.46 22.80 -5.16
N LEU A 319 -1.22 22.40 -5.43
CA LEU A 319 -0.91 21.43 -6.50
C LEU A 319 -1.55 20.07 -6.22
N ILE A 320 -1.43 19.59 -4.97
CA ILE A 320 -2.02 18.32 -4.55
C ILE A 320 -3.55 18.40 -4.60
N GLU A 321 -4.15 19.45 -4.04
CA GLU A 321 -5.60 19.63 -4.05
C GLU A 321 -6.17 19.64 -5.48
N HIS A 322 -5.53 20.37 -6.38
CA HIS A 322 -6.02 20.48 -7.76
C HIS A 322 -5.86 19.18 -8.55
N ALA A 323 -4.77 18.43 -8.34
CA ALA A 323 -4.60 17.11 -8.94
C ALA A 323 -5.64 16.11 -8.39
N ASP A 324 -5.92 16.14 -7.08
CA ASP A 324 -6.96 15.28 -6.47
C ASP A 324 -8.36 15.63 -7.00
N ARG A 325 -8.70 16.93 -7.12
CA ARG A 325 -9.98 17.37 -7.74
C ARG A 325 -10.13 16.89 -9.18
N ALA A 326 -9.03 16.88 -9.94
CA ALA A 326 -9.01 16.34 -11.29
C ALA A 326 -9.24 14.82 -11.29
N LEU A 327 -8.57 14.07 -10.38
CA LEU A 327 -8.77 12.63 -10.20
C LEU A 327 -10.23 12.31 -9.82
N TYR A 328 -10.79 13.05 -8.87
CA TYR A 328 -12.19 12.89 -8.49
C TYR A 328 -13.14 13.12 -9.68
N THR A 329 -12.82 14.10 -10.53
CA THR A 329 -13.56 14.35 -11.75
C THR A 329 -13.45 13.18 -12.73
N ALA A 330 -12.25 12.60 -12.92
CA ALA A 330 -12.04 11.41 -13.74
C ALA A 330 -12.90 10.24 -13.25
N LYS A 331 -12.90 9.98 -11.94
CA LYS A 331 -13.72 8.92 -11.32
C LYS A 331 -15.23 9.15 -11.55
N LYS A 332 -15.71 10.40 -11.53
CA LYS A 332 -17.13 10.75 -11.83
C LYS A 332 -17.49 10.62 -13.29
N HIS A 333 -16.56 10.88 -14.22
CA HIS A 333 -16.81 10.79 -15.65
C HIS A 333 -16.74 9.36 -16.23
N GLY A 334 -16.83 8.36 -15.39
CA GLY A 334 -16.92 6.96 -15.81
C GLY A 334 -15.61 6.19 -15.67
N ARG A 335 -14.60 6.78 -15.00
CA ARG A 335 -13.29 6.16 -14.76
C ARG A 335 -12.51 5.88 -16.05
N ASP A 336 -11.36 5.20 -15.94
CA ASP A 336 -10.50 4.86 -17.08
C ASP A 336 -10.24 6.08 -17.98
N CYS A 337 -9.85 7.19 -17.38
CA CYS A 337 -9.58 8.43 -18.10
C CYS A 337 -8.60 9.35 -17.36
N VAL A 338 -8.02 10.27 -18.11
CA VAL A 338 -7.15 11.33 -17.62
C VAL A 338 -7.92 12.65 -17.63
N VAL A 339 -7.86 13.38 -16.53
CA VAL A 339 -8.43 14.74 -16.42
C VAL A 339 -7.33 15.68 -15.96
N GLN A 340 -7.16 16.80 -16.68
CA GLN A 340 -6.27 17.88 -16.27
C GLN A 340 -7.08 18.99 -15.59
N TYR A 341 -6.56 19.49 -14.46
CA TYR A 341 -7.14 20.65 -13.79
C TYR A 341 -6.91 21.93 -14.60
N GLU A 342 -7.99 22.69 -14.83
CA GLU A 342 -7.96 24.01 -15.44
C GLU A 342 -8.73 25.01 -14.56
N PRO A 343 -8.14 26.18 -14.21
CA PRO A 343 -8.71 27.10 -13.20
C PRO A 343 -10.07 27.68 -13.53
N ASN A 344 -10.51 27.66 -14.79
CA ASN A 344 -11.74 28.34 -15.25
C ASN A 344 -12.57 27.53 -16.24
N CYS A 345 -12.33 26.25 -16.45
CA CYS A 345 -13.07 25.42 -17.40
C CYS A 345 -13.81 24.28 -16.72
N LYS A 346 -15.02 24.02 -17.20
CA LYS A 346 -15.63 22.69 -17.07
C LYS A 346 -14.64 21.66 -17.62
N PRO A 347 -14.50 20.47 -17.01
CA PRO A 347 -13.47 19.50 -17.36
C PRO A 347 -13.45 19.25 -18.88
N SER A 348 -12.43 19.75 -19.53
CA SER A 348 -12.21 19.57 -20.95
C SER A 348 -10.98 18.70 -21.13
N TYR A 349 -11.17 17.45 -21.24
CA TYR A 349 -10.46 16.47 -22.06
C TYR A 349 -10.91 15.07 -21.68
N ARG A 350 -12.02 14.65 -22.27
CA ARG A 350 -12.32 13.25 -22.46
C ARG A 350 -11.73 12.88 -23.81
N ILE A 351 -10.58 12.23 -23.84
CA ILE A 351 -10.20 11.51 -25.07
C ILE A 351 -11.22 10.38 -25.19
N GLN A 352 -12.21 10.59 -26.08
CA GLN A 352 -13.28 9.63 -26.33
C GLN A 352 -12.65 8.30 -26.75
N LYS A 353 -13.11 7.21 -26.13
CA LYS A 353 -12.94 5.87 -26.70
C LYS A 353 -13.33 5.93 -28.18
N LYS A 354 -12.37 5.82 -29.11
CA LYS A 354 -12.69 5.40 -30.46
C LYS A 354 -13.18 3.98 -30.36
N THR A 355 -14.49 3.82 -30.37
CA THR A 355 -15.15 2.54 -30.61
C THR A 355 -14.71 2.09 -32.01
N GLN A 356 -13.72 1.21 -32.08
CA GLN A 356 -13.53 0.42 -33.29
C GLN A 356 -14.71 -0.54 -33.34
N LYS A 357 -15.54 -0.35 -34.37
CA LYS A 357 -16.53 -1.35 -34.83
C LYS A 357 -15.80 -2.52 -35.44
#